data_1511034ba831146f1618a0a0c668dbd0
#
_entry.id   1511034ba831146f1618a0a0c668dbd0
#
_cell.length_a   1.000
_cell.length_b   1.000
_cell.length_c   1.000
_cell.angle_alpha   90.00
_cell.angle_beta   90.00
_cell.angle_gamma   90.00
#
_symmetry.space_group_name_H-M   'P 1'
#
loop_
_entity.id
_entity.type
_entity.pdbx_description
1 polymer ?
#
loop_
_entity_poly.entity_id
_entity_poly.type
_entity_poly.pdbx_seq_one_letter_code
_entity_poly.pdbx_strand_id
1 'polypeptide(L)' 'MKEEKLVVREKGVVKWFNAAKGYGFIQRASGEDVFVHFSAIQMSGYRTLEEGTEVEFEVKRGPKGLQAENVNRP' A
#
# COMPACT_ATOMS: atom_id res chain seq x y z
N MET A 1 -12.27 27.21 -7.05
CA MET A 1 -11.68 26.69 -6.15
C MET A 1 -11.57 25.32 -6.21
N LYS A 2 -10.64 24.80 -5.81
CA LYS A 2 -10.50 23.51 -5.88
C LYS A 2 -10.75 22.90 -4.67
N GLU A 3 -11.23 21.78 -4.69
CA GLU A 3 -11.44 21.17 -3.57
C GLU A 3 -10.32 20.54 -3.07
N GLU A 4 -10.09 20.57 -1.84
CA GLU A 4 -9.06 19.92 -1.29
C GLU A 4 -9.43 18.62 -0.86
N LYS A 5 -8.80 17.59 -1.31
CA LYS A 5 -9.06 16.29 -0.90
C LYS A 5 -8.27 16.02 0.27
N LEU A 6 -8.85 15.64 1.35
CA LEU A 6 -8.16 15.20 2.49
C LEU A 6 -7.68 13.83 2.26
N VAL A 7 -6.40 13.63 2.12
CA VAL A 7 -5.83 12.34 1.93
C VAL A 7 -5.27 11.84 3.24
N VAL A 8 -5.81 10.76 3.74
CA VAL A 8 -5.36 10.21 5.00
C VAL A 8 -4.39 9.08 4.71
N ARG A 9 -3.19 9.20 5.19
CA ARG A 9 -2.21 8.15 5.05
C ARG A 9 -2.27 7.27 6.27
N GLU A 10 -2.19 5.97 6.04
CA GLU A 10 -2.25 5.00 7.11
C GLU A 10 -0.92 4.29 7.21
N LYS A 11 -0.69 3.64 8.32
CA LYS A 11 0.48 2.80 8.48
C LYS A 11 0.01 1.37 8.57
N GLY A 12 0.80 0.47 8.05
CA GLY A 12 0.49 -0.95 8.13
C GLY A 12 1.74 -1.76 7.96
N VAL A 13 1.56 -3.06 7.92
CA VAL A 13 2.67 -3.99 7.84
C VAL A 13 2.46 -4.89 6.64
N VAL A 14 3.49 -5.12 5.87
CA VAL A 14 3.39 -5.98 4.72
C VAL A 14 3.13 -7.40 5.17
N LYS A 15 1.99 -7.97 4.77
CA LYS A 15 1.65 -9.31 5.13
C LYS A 15 2.40 -10.28 4.25
N TRP A 16 2.41 -10.04 2.97
CA TRP A 16 3.25 -10.78 2.04
C TRP A 16 3.27 -10.03 0.72
N PHE A 17 4.27 -10.30 -0.07
CA PHE A 17 4.39 -9.67 -1.37
C PHE A 17 5.12 -10.63 -2.30
N ASN A 18 4.57 -10.81 -3.50
CA ASN A 18 5.17 -11.68 -4.49
C ASN A 18 5.82 -10.79 -5.55
N ALA A 19 7.14 -10.64 -5.47
CA ALA A 19 7.86 -9.77 -6.38
C ALA A 19 7.78 -10.24 -7.83
N ALA A 20 7.69 -11.53 -8.04
CA ALA A 20 7.60 -12.06 -9.38
C ALA A 20 6.27 -11.71 -10.03
N LYS A 21 5.21 -11.71 -9.29
CA LYS A 21 3.91 -11.37 -9.81
C LYS A 21 3.57 -9.91 -9.64
N GLY A 22 4.29 -9.21 -8.78
CA GLY A 22 4.15 -7.78 -8.61
C GLY A 22 3.00 -7.33 -7.75
N TYR A 23 2.55 -8.16 -6.80
CA TYR A 23 1.48 -7.72 -5.90
C TYR A 23 1.55 -8.42 -4.55
N GLY A 24 0.83 -7.92 -3.62
CA GLY A 24 0.78 -8.48 -2.28
C GLY A 24 -0.31 -7.85 -1.47
N PHE A 25 -0.21 -8.00 -0.16
CA PHE A 25 -1.18 -7.43 0.75
C PHE A 25 -0.51 -6.77 1.94
N ILE A 26 -1.09 -5.67 2.38
CA ILE A 26 -0.63 -4.95 3.56
C ILE A 26 -1.73 -5.03 4.59
N GLN A 27 -1.36 -5.35 5.82
CA GLN A 27 -2.33 -5.40 6.89
C GLN A 27 -2.41 -4.04 7.55
N ARG A 28 -3.59 -3.48 7.59
CA ARG A 28 -3.82 -2.17 8.21
C ARG A 28 -3.82 -2.31 9.72
N ALA A 29 -3.65 -1.20 10.41
CA ALA A 29 -3.71 -1.19 11.85
C ALA A 29 -5.04 -1.74 12.37
N SER A 30 -6.10 -1.58 11.60
CA SER A 30 -7.39 -2.10 11.97
C SER A 30 -7.51 -3.61 11.83
N GLY A 31 -6.53 -4.22 11.19
CA GLY A 31 -6.55 -5.65 10.97
C GLY A 31 -7.01 -6.07 9.59
N GLU A 32 -7.53 -5.13 8.82
CA GLU A 32 -7.95 -5.44 7.46
C GLU A 32 -6.78 -5.49 6.53
N ASP A 33 -6.86 -6.32 5.50
CA ASP A 33 -5.81 -6.39 4.50
C ASP A 33 -6.19 -5.54 3.32
N VAL A 34 -5.23 -4.89 2.71
CA VAL A 34 -5.45 -4.14 1.48
C VAL A 34 -4.50 -4.65 0.42
N PHE A 35 -4.97 -4.69 -0.80
CA PHE A 35 -4.19 -5.14 -1.93
C PHE A 35 -3.17 -4.08 -2.31
N VAL A 36 -1.99 -4.49 -2.70
CA VAL A 36 -0.97 -3.56 -3.18
C VAL A 36 -0.33 -4.11 -4.44
N HIS A 37 -0.21 -3.28 -5.45
CA HIS A 37 0.46 -3.63 -6.69
C HIS A 37 1.78 -2.88 -6.73
N PHE A 38 2.79 -3.44 -7.41
CA PHE A 38 4.12 -2.83 -7.41
C PHE A 38 4.09 -1.40 -7.98
N SER A 39 3.14 -1.10 -8.84
CA SER A 39 3.05 0.24 -9.40
C SER A 39 2.66 1.27 -8.35
N ALA A 40 2.14 0.84 -7.22
CA ALA A 40 1.77 1.74 -6.14
C ALA A 40 2.92 2.00 -5.18
N ILE A 41 4.03 1.30 -5.34
CA ILE A 41 5.17 1.45 -4.45
C ILE A 41 6.03 2.59 -4.93
N GLN A 42 6.22 3.58 -4.09
CA GLN A 42 6.98 4.76 -4.47
C GLN A 42 8.29 4.83 -3.74
N MET A 43 9.11 3.83 -3.95
CA MET A 43 10.44 3.81 -3.36
C MET A 43 11.44 3.77 -4.46
N SER A 44 12.58 4.36 -4.27
CA SER A 44 13.63 4.30 -5.25
C SER A 44 14.18 2.92 -5.31
N GLY A 45 14.57 2.46 -6.47
CA GLY A 45 15.21 1.16 -6.64
C GLY A 45 14.17 0.08 -6.78
N TYR A 46 14.31 -1.01 -6.02
CA TYR A 46 13.42 -2.11 -6.16
C TYR A 46 12.05 -1.78 -5.70
N ARG A 47 11.05 -2.15 -6.47
CA ARG A 47 9.68 -1.99 -6.08
C ARG A 47 9.17 -3.28 -5.50
N THR A 48 9.77 -3.66 -4.38
CA THR A 48 9.38 -4.86 -3.72
C THR A 48 9.24 -4.59 -2.24
N LEU A 49 8.44 -5.39 -1.56
CA LEU A 49 8.23 -5.23 -0.13
C LEU A 49 8.54 -6.54 0.56
N GLU A 50 9.13 -6.43 1.73
CA GLU A 50 9.42 -7.63 2.50
C GLU A 50 8.38 -7.80 3.55
N GLU A 51 8.06 -9.05 3.82
CA GLU A 51 7.10 -9.41 4.82
C GLU A 51 7.49 -8.80 6.15
N GLY A 52 6.56 -8.22 6.87
CA GLY A 52 6.85 -7.60 8.15
C GLY A 52 7.32 -6.16 8.09
N THR A 53 7.54 -5.62 6.91
CA THR A 53 8.00 -4.25 6.79
C THR A 53 6.88 -3.27 7.05
N GLU A 54 7.18 -2.23 7.83
CA GLU A 54 6.21 -1.20 8.10
C GLU A 54 6.18 -0.22 6.94
N VAL A 55 5.01 0.15 6.49
CA VAL A 55 4.87 1.07 5.35
C VAL A 55 3.76 2.07 5.63
N GLU A 56 3.79 3.16 4.89
CA GLU A 56 2.71 4.14 4.90
C GLU A 56 2.07 4.14 3.54
N PHE A 57 0.78 4.33 3.49
CA PHE A 57 0.07 4.27 2.23
C PHE A 57 -1.29 4.97 2.33
N GLU A 58 -1.90 5.19 1.19
CA GLU A 58 -3.25 5.71 1.12
C GLU A 58 -4.17 4.58 0.71
N VAL A 59 -5.39 4.58 1.17
CA VAL A 59 -6.33 3.54 0.84
C VAL A 59 -7.34 4.06 -0.17
N LYS A 60 -7.54 3.28 -1.24
CA LYS A 60 -8.45 3.65 -2.26
C LYS A 60 -9.32 2.48 -2.60
N ARG A 61 -10.55 2.72 -3.00
CA ARG A 61 -11.42 1.65 -3.38
C ARG A 61 -11.17 1.29 -4.84
N GLY A 62 -10.90 0.06 -5.11
CA GLY A 62 -10.64 -0.41 -6.45
C GLY A 62 -11.60 -1.50 -6.86
N PRO A 63 -11.44 -2.04 -8.03
CA PRO A 63 -12.34 -3.07 -8.55
C PRO A 63 -12.34 -4.34 -7.73
N LYS A 64 -11.25 -4.63 -7.07
CA LYS A 64 -11.15 -5.82 -6.25
C LYS A 64 -11.27 -5.52 -4.78
N GLY A 65 -11.70 -4.33 -4.41
CA GLY A 65 -11.81 -3.95 -3.03
C GLY A 65 -10.83 -2.85 -2.68
N LEU A 66 -10.42 -2.78 -1.44
CA LEU A 66 -9.51 -1.72 -1.03
C LEU A 66 -8.11 -1.97 -1.54
N GLN A 67 -7.47 -0.92 -2.00
CA GLN A 67 -6.12 -1.00 -2.52
C GLN A 67 -5.25 0.04 -1.88
N ALA A 68 -3.98 -0.28 -1.71
CA ALA A 68 -2.99 0.67 -1.20
C ALA A 68 -2.40 1.44 -2.36
N GLU A 69 -2.19 2.74 -2.16
CA GLU A 69 -1.61 3.60 -3.17
C GLU A 69 -0.53 4.43 -2.53
N ASN A 70 0.40 4.89 -3.32
CA ASN A 70 1.48 5.76 -2.86
C ASN A 70 2.18 5.18 -1.63
N VAL A 71 2.57 3.92 -1.76
CA VAL A 71 3.19 3.19 -0.66
C VAL A 71 4.64 3.56 -0.53
N ASN A 72 5.06 3.93 0.68
CA ASN A 72 6.48 4.15 0.91
C ASN A 72 6.80 3.89 2.36
N ARG A 73 8.05 3.97 2.71
CA ARG A 73 8.46 3.73 4.08
C ARG A 73 8.15 4.95 4.91
N PRO A 74 7.81 4.77 6.15
CA PRO A 74 7.52 5.91 7.03
C PRO A 74 8.75 6.76 7.28
#